data_fd0fd8a5f943ad4b010270e99ec1de17
#
_entry.id   fd0fd8a5f943ad4b010270e99ec1de17
#
_cell.length_a   1.000
_cell.length_b   1.000
_cell.length_c   1.000
_cell.angle_alpha   90.00
_cell.angle_beta   90.00
_cell.angle_gamma   90.00
#
_symmetry.space_group_name_H-M   'P 1'
#
loop_
_entity.id
_entity.type
_entity.pdbx_description
1 polymer ?
#
loop_
_entity_poly.entity_id
_entity_poly.type
_entity_poly.pdbx_seq_one_letter_code
_entity_poly.pdbx_strand_id
1 'polypeptide(L)'
;MAAVEPGTVLKFPTETMEITATPVQTGDRYRVRMTVARGGGPGIKGFGPHIHDGSTEIFNIVSGNMTYRLGRDFGDLGEGDTVEIAPGTVHGFTNSGDEPLVVDVDIVFGARGPTPETDPVPVGVTISRLMAEGKKSRITGYTPILQLAVVEYATPKAMREAGLPGLVMPGLAWLGRRVGYKADPFATS
;
A
#
# COMPACT_ATOMS: atom_id res chain seq x y z
N MET A 1 3.69 15.95 -7.44
CA MET A 1 4.04 14.52 -7.69
C MET A 1 3.90 14.25 -9.18
N ALA A 2 4.78 13.40 -9.77
CA ALA A 2 4.62 12.99 -11.17
C ALA A 2 3.32 12.18 -11.31
N ALA A 3 2.64 12.32 -12.46
CA ALA A 3 1.48 11.50 -12.78
C ALA A 3 1.88 10.03 -12.81
N VAL A 4 1.03 9.16 -12.30
CA VAL A 4 1.23 7.72 -12.35
C VAL A 4 0.56 7.21 -13.63
N GLU A 5 1.32 6.51 -14.46
CA GLU A 5 0.87 6.00 -15.75
C GLU A 5 0.67 4.48 -15.70
N PRO A 6 -0.23 3.92 -16.53
CA PRO A 6 -0.32 2.47 -16.71
C PRO A 6 1.03 1.88 -17.13
N GLY A 7 1.35 0.69 -16.62
CA GLY A 7 2.66 0.05 -16.78
C GLY A 7 3.69 0.47 -15.74
N THR A 8 3.37 1.41 -14.84
CA THR A 8 4.24 1.74 -13.70
C THR A 8 4.35 0.53 -12.77
N VAL A 9 5.58 0.06 -12.53
CA VAL A 9 5.86 -1.08 -11.64
C VAL A 9 6.52 -0.60 -10.35
N LEU A 10 5.89 -0.89 -9.22
CA LEU A 10 6.40 -0.66 -7.88
C LEU A 10 6.99 -1.96 -7.35
N LYS A 11 8.17 -1.89 -6.75
CA LYS A 11 8.88 -3.08 -6.23
C LYS A 11 9.11 -2.94 -4.73
N PHE A 12 8.68 -3.96 -4.02
CA PHE A 12 8.84 -4.11 -2.57
C PHE A 12 9.55 -5.44 -2.28
N PRO A 13 10.04 -5.69 -1.05
CA PRO A 13 10.81 -6.90 -0.74
C PRO A 13 10.08 -8.22 -1.00
N THR A 14 8.78 -8.27 -0.82
CA THR A 14 7.98 -9.49 -0.95
C THR A 14 6.91 -9.41 -2.04
N GLU A 15 6.71 -8.24 -2.63
CA GLU A 15 5.69 -8.05 -3.67
C GLU A 15 6.12 -7.07 -4.76
N THR A 16 5.50 -7.23 -5.92
CA THR A 16 5.50 -6.22 -7.00
C THR A 16 4.07 -5.80 -7.27
N MET A 17 3.90 -4.51 -7.60
CA MET A 17 2.61 -3.94 -7.97
C MET A 17 2.75 -3.27 -9.33
N GLU A 18 1.95 -3.66 -10.30
CA GLU A 18 1.86 -3.01 -11.60
C GLU A 18 0.54 -2.23 -11.70
N ILE A 19 0.62 -0.94 -11.96
CA ILE A 19 -0.55 -0.11 -12.22
C ILE A 19 -1.03 -0.44 -13.63
N THR A 20 -2.14 -1.14 -13.78
CA THR A 20 -2.68 -1.56 -15.07
C THR A 20 -3.69 -0.58 -15.65
N ALA A 21 -4.35 0.21 -14.81
CA ALA A 21 -5.19 1.34 -15.20
C ALA A 21 -5.21 2.44 -14.14
N THR A 22 -5.46 3.66 -14.56
CA THR A 22 -5.53 4.85 -13.69
C THR A 22 -6.92 5.49 -13.74
N PRO A 23 -7.28 6.38 -12.80
CA PRO A 23 -8.54 7.11 -12.82
C PRO A 23 -8.77 7.93 -14.09
N VAL A 24 -7.72 8.31 -14.82
CA VAL A 24 -7.84 8.99 -16.13
C VAL A 24 -8.58 8.11 -17.15
N GLN A 25 -8.36 6.78 -17.10
CA GLN A 25 -9.00 5.83 -18.03
C GLN A 25 -10.31 5.27 -17.47
N THR A 26 -10.41 5.08 -16.17
CA THR A 26 -11.54 4.40 -15.52
C THR A 26 -12.57 5.37 -14.95
N GLY A 27 -12.20 6.61 -14.72
CA GLY A 27 -13.00 7.67 -14.09
C GLY A 27 -12.93 7.69 -12.56
N ASP A 28 -12.84 6.54 -11.90
CA ASP A 28 -13.02 6.45 -10.45
C ASP A 28 -12.01 5.58 -9.70
N ARG A 29 -11.11 4.85 -10.39
CA ARG A 29 -10.24 3.86 -9.75
C ARG A 29 -8.88 3.69 -10.38
N TYR A 30 -7.93 3.20 -9.58
CA TYR A 30 -6.78 2.47 -10.10
C TYR A 30 -7.10 0.99 -10.20
N ARG A 31 -6.49 0.32 -11.18
CA ARG A 31 -6.32 -1.13 -11.21
C ARG A 31 -4.86 -1.47 -11.04
N VAL A 32 -4.59 -2.36 -10.09
CA VAL A 32 -3.23 -2.75 -9.71
C VAL A 32 -3.14 -4.27 -9.74
N ARG A 33 -2.22 -4.82 -10.51
CA ARG A 33 -1.87 -6.22 -10.42
C ARG A 33 -0.74 -6.39 -9.42
N MET A 34 -0.98 -7.15 -8.37
CA MET A 34 0.02 -7.51 -7.38
C MET A 34 0.50 -8.94 -7.59
N THR A 35 1.83 -9.14 -7.52
CA THR A 35 2.43 -10.48 -7.42
C THR A 35 3.18 -10.57 -6.11
N VAL A 36 2.79 -11.50 -5.27
CA VAL A 36 3.23 -11.62 -3.87
C VAL A 36 3.94 -12.95 -3.67
N ALA A 37 5.19 -12.89 -3.23
CA ALA A 37 5.98 -14.08 -2.93
C ALA A 37 5.40 -14.86 -1.74
N ARG A 38 5.73 -16.15 -1.63
CA ARG A 38 5.32 -17.01 -0.50
C ARG A 38 5.59 -16.33 0.85
N GLY A 39 4.60 -16.31 1.73
CA GLY A 39 4.67 -15.68 3.05
C GLY A 39 4.86 -14.17 3.03
N GLY A 40 4.77 -13.54 1.85
CA GLY A 40 4.77 -12.10 1.67
C GLY A 40 3.37 -11.51 1.76
N GLY A 41 3.29 -10.20 1.58
CA GLY A 41 2.06 -9.41 1.59
C GLY A 41 2.04 -8.35 2.67
N PRO A 42 1.23 -7.29 2.49
CA PRO A 42 1.03 -6.27 3.50
C PRO A 42 0.32 -6.86 4.71
N GLY A 43 0.96 -6.87 5.86
CA GLY A 43 0.38 -7.36 7.12
C GLY A 43 1.27 -8.26 7.96
N ILE A 44 2.37 -8.85 7.42
CA ILE A 44 3.24 -9.76 8.19
C ILE A 44 4.72 -9.39 8.13
N LYS A 45 5.25 -8.95 7.01
CA LYS A 45 6.70 -8.66 6.83
C LYS A 45 6.99 -7.30 6.19
N GLY A 46 5.99 -6.46 6.03
CA GLY A 46 6.12 -5.16 5.37
C GLY A 46 5.32 -4.09 6.09
N PHE A 47 4.43 -3.47 5.36
CA PHE A 47 3.37 -2.67 5.96
C PHE A 47 2.50 -3.59 6.81
N GLY A 48 2.32 -3.27 8.08
CA GLY A 48 1.40 -3.99 8.97
C GLY A 48 -0.05 -3.92 8.47
N PRO A 49 -1.01 -4.46 9.24
CA PRO A 49 -2.40 -4.19 8.96
C PRO A 49 -2.62 -2.68 8.91
N HIS A 50 -3.30 -2.21 7.86
CA HIS A 50 -3.44 -0.79 7.57
C HIS A 50 -4.89 -0.42 7.26
N ILE A 51 -5.15 0.84 7.02
CA ILE A 51 -6.47 1.42 6.81
C ILE A 51 -6.37 2.43 5.68
N HIS A 52 -7.31 2.38 4.73
CA HIS A 52 -7.59 3.43 3.77
C HIS A 52 -8.91 4.10 4.12
N ASP A 53 -8.89 5.38 4.50
CA ASP A 53 -10.13 6.09 4.85
C ASP A 53 -10.85 6.69 3.63
N GLY A 54 -10.17 6.76 2.49
CA GLY A 54 -10.64 7.45 1.27
C GLY A 54 -10.99 6.55 0.09
N SER A 55 -10.78 5.25 0.17
CA SER A 55 -11.03 4.32 -0.92
C SER A 55 -11.59 2.98 -0.45
N THR A 56 -12.37 2.34 -1.32
CA THR A 56 -12.72 0.93 -1.23
C THR A 56 -11.68 0.14 -2.01
N GLU A 57 -11.23 -1.00 -1.50
CA GLU A 57 -10.40 -1.93 -2.25
C GLU A 57 -11.17 -3.21 -2.56
N ILE A 58 -11.05 -3.70 -3.80
CA ILE A 58 -11.66 -4.96 -4.23
C ILE A 58 -10.53 -5.86 -4.70
N PHE A 59 -10.30 -6.95 -3.98
CA PHE A 59 -9.28 -7.94 -4.30
C PHE A 59 -9.91 -9.10 -5.07
N ASN A 60 -9.41 -9.36 -6.27
CA ASN A 60 -9.83 -10.46 -7.13
C ASN A 60 -8.63 -11.42 -7.26
N ILE A 61 -8.75 -12.63 -6.73
CA ILE A 61 -7.66 -13.61 -6.76
C ILE A 61 -7.55 -14.20 -8.16
N VAL A 62 -6.43 -13.92 -8.83
CA VAL A 62 -6.13 -14.43 -10.17
C VAL A 62 -5.51 -15.82 -10.10
N SER A 63 -4.60 -16.04 -9.14
CA SER A 63 -4.02 -17.36 -8.85
C SER A 63 -3.35 -17.38 -7.48
N GLY A 64 -3.20 -18.57 -6.90
CA GLY A 64 -2.59 -18.77 -5.59
C GLY A 64 -3.61 -18.71 -4.44
N ASN A 65 -3.11 -18.62 -3.21
CA ASN A 65 -3.92 -18.64 -2.00
C ASN A 65 -3.57 -17.44 -1.10
N MET A 66 -4.59 -16.78 -0.60
CA MET A 66 -4.50 -15.61 0.27
C MET A 66 -5.16 -15.91 1.61
N THR A 67 -4.44 -15.73 2.72
CA THR A 67 -5.08 -15.52 4.02
C THR A 67 -5.21 -14.03 4.26
N TYR A 68 -6.42 -13.55 4.53
CA TYR A 68 -6.70 -12.13 4.77
C TYR A 68 -7.22 -11.89 6.17
N ARG A 69 -7.12 -10.63 6.59
CA ARG A 69 -7.71 -10.08 7.81
C ARG A 69 -8.59 -8.89 7.46
N LEU A 70 -9.82 -8.87 7.99
CA LEU A 70 -10.72 -7.71 7.98
C LEU A 70 -11.17 -7.40 9.42
N GLY A 71 -10.68 -6.28 9.97
CA GLY A 71 -10.96 -5.95 11.37
C GLY A 71 -10.40 -7.00 12.33
N ARG A 72 -11.29 -7.82 12.89
CA ARG A 72 -10.97 -8.94 13.78
C ARG A 72 -11.13 -10.31 13.11
N ASP A 73 -11.74 -10.33 11.93
CA ASP A 73 -12.05 -11.57 11.21
C ASP A 73 -10.90 -11.95 10.29
N PHE A 74 -10.70 -13.24 10.12
CA PHE A 74 -9.74 -13.84 9.21
C PHE A 74 -10.47 -14.79 8.27
N GLY A 75 -9.94 -14.93 7.06
CA GLY A 75 -10.46 -15.87 6.08
C GLY A 75 -9.40 -16.21 5.04
N ASP A 76 -9.70 -17.23 4.25
CA ASP A 76 -8.84 -17.67 3.14
C ASP A 76 -9.60 -17.48 1.83
N LEU A 77 -8.88 -17.11 0.78
CA LEU A 77 -9.36 -16.95 -0.58
C LEU A 77 -8.43 -17.71 -1.53
N GLY A 78 -9.03 -18.30 -2.56
CA GLY A 78 -8.33 -18.96 -3.65
C GLY A 78 -8.67 -18.35 -5.00
N GLU A 79 -8.14 -18.95 -6.07
CA GLU A 79 -8.38 -18.51 -7.45
C GLU A 79 -9.88 -18.33 -7.75
N GLY A 80 -10.25 -17.19 -8.31
CA GLY A 80 -11.62 -16.81 -8.64
C GLY A 80 -12.42 -16.14 -7.50
N ASP A 81 -11.90 -16.17 -6.27
CA ASP A 81 -12.56 -15.52 -5.15
C ASP A 81 -12.33 -13.99 -5.17
N THR A 82 -13.26 -13.29 -4.53
CA THR A 82 -13.25 -11.82 -4.41
C THR A 82 -13.58 -11.40 -2.99
N VAL A 83 -12.90 -10.35 -2.51
CA VAL A 83 -13.24 -9.67 -1.26
C VAL A 83 -13.24 -8.16 -1.43
N GLU A 84 -14.24 -7.50 -0.86
CA GLU A 84 -14.37 -6.05 -0.84
C GLU A 84 -14.03 -5.51 0.56
N ILE A 85 -13.21 -4.46 0.61
CA ILE A 85 -12.73 -3.81 1.81
C ILE A 85 -13.25 -2.38 1.82
N ALA A 86 -14.22 -2.11 2.68
CA ALA A 86 -14.79 -0.77 2.82
C ALA A 86 -13.80 0.23 3.44
N PRO A 87 -13.92 1.54 3.12
CA PRO A 87 -13.12 2.59 3.75
C PRO A 87 -13.16 2.50 5.28
N GLY A 88 -12.04 2.79 5.92
CA GLY A 88 -11.91 2.75 7.37
C GLY A 88 -11.72 1.35 7.98
N THR A 89 -11.74 0.30 7.17
CA THR A 89 -11.56 -1.08 7.64
C THR A 89 -10.09 -1.41 7.84
N VAL A 90 -9.73 -1.89 9.03
CA VAL A 90 -8.40 -2.48 9.26
C VAL A 90 -8.27 -3.75 8.45
N HIS A 91 -7.28 -3.83 7.59
CA HIS A 91 -7.07 -5.01 6.76
C HIS A 91 -5.59 -5.29 6.49
N GLY A 92 -5.34 -6.47 5.98
CA GLY A 92 -4.04 -6.95 5.53
C GLY A 92 -4.18 -8.38 5.03
N PHE A 93 -3.18 -8.87 4.32
CA PHE A 93 -3.19 -10.23 3.80
C PHE A 93 -1.79 -10.84 3.71
N THR A 94 -1.74 -12.13 3.47
CA THR A 94 -0.52 -12.90 3.27
C THR A 94 -0.74 -13.92 2.18
N ASN A 95 0.24 -14.14 1.32
CA ASN A 95 0.29 -15.32 0.49
C ASN A 95 0.53 -16.55 1.38
N SER A 96 -0.52 -17.35 1.58
CA SER A 96 -0.50 -18.57 2.39
C SER A 96 -0.19 -19.83 1.58
N GLY A 97 -0.08 -19.71 0.25
CA GLY A 97 0.26 -20.82 -0.64
C GLY A 97 1.76 -21.01 -0.82
N ASP A 98 2.11 -22.07 -1.56
CA ASP A 98 3.49 -22.38 -1.92
C ASP A 98 3.96 -21.64 -3.18
N GLU A 99 3.03 -21.31 -4.07
CA GLU A 99 3.26 -20.57 -5.31
C GLU A 99 3.04 -19.05 -5.12
N PRO A 100 3.53 -18.20 -6.02
CA PRO A 100 3.23 -16.79 -5.99
C PRO A 100 1.72 -16.53 -6.05
N LEU A 101 1.24 -15.65 -5.18
CA LEU A 101 -0.13 -15.14 -5.23
C LEU A 101 -0.20 -13.98 -6.25
N VAL A 102 -1.12 -14.09 -7.20
CA VAL A 102 -1.45 -12.99 -8.13
C VAL A 102 -2.85 -12.49 -7.81
N VAL A 103 -2.98 -11.21 -7.55
CA VAL A 103 -4.25 -10.55 -7.22
C VAL A 103 -4.39 -9.25 -8.00
N ASP A 104 -5.56 -9.06 -8.61
CA ASP A 104 -5.97 -7.78 -9.19
C ASP A 104 -6.74 -6.99 -8.14
N VAL A 105 -6.25 -5.80 -7.84
CA VAL A 105 -6.83 -4.89 -6.84
C VAL A 105 -7.40 -3.67 -7.55
N ASP A 106 -8.71 -3.46 -7.43
CA ASP A 106 -9.35 -2.20 -7.77
C ASP A 106 -9.34 -1.29 -6.53
N ILE A 107 -8.69 -0.13 -6.62
CA ILE A 107 -8.72 0.93 -5.59
C ILE A 107 -9.73 1.97 -6.06
N VAL A 108 -10.95 1.89 -5.51
CA VAL A 108 -12.11 2.67 -5.95
C VAL A 108 -12.31 3.88 -5.06
N PHE A 109 -12.42 5.05 -5.68
CA PHE A 109 -12.75 6.30 -5.00
C PHE A 109 -14.23 6.64 -5.21
N GLY A 110 -14.79 7.45 -4.34
CA GLY A 110 -16.16 7.96 -4.55
C GLY A 110 -16.27 8.84 -5.81
N ALA A 111 -17.44 9.37 -6.08
CA ALA A 111 -17.76 10.16 -7.28
C ALA A 111 -16.84 11.38 -7.55
N ARG A 112 -16.04 11.77 -6.57
CA ARG A 112 -15.05 12.87 -6.71
C ARG A 112 -13.69 12.40 -7.22
N GLY A 113 -13.50 11.10 -7.39
CA GLY A 113 -12.21 10.51 -7.71
C GLY A 113 -11.16 10.64 -6.59
N PRO A 114 -9.89 10.26 -6.88
CA PRO A 114 -8.80 10.40 -5.92
C PRO A 114 -8.47 11.87 -5.65
N THR A 115 -8.12 12.17 -4.40
CA THR A 115 -7.58 13.48 -4.00
C THR A 115 -6.16 13.27 -3.44
N PRO A 116 -5.32 14.32 -3.35
CA PRO A 116 -4.00 14.21 -2.74
C PRO A 116 -4.00 13.64 -1.30
N GLU A 117 -5.14 13.78 -0.59
CA GLU A 117 -5.29 13.30 0.79
C GLU A 117 -5.76 11.84 0.87
N THR A 118 -6.42 11.31 -0.18
CA THR A 118 -7.09 10.01 -0.16
C THR A 118 -6.45 8.98 -1.09
N ASP A 119 -5.53 9.40 -1.96
CA ASP A 119 -4.86 8.54 -2.95
C ASP A 119 -3.65 7.81 -2.33
N PRO A 120 -3.69 6.48 -2.14
CA PRO A 120 -2.58 5.71 -1.59
C PRO A 120 -1.46 5.46 -2.61
N VAL A 121 -1.74 5.55 -3.90
CA VAL A 121 -0.78 5.19 -4.96
C VAL A 121 0.49 6.05 -4.91
N PRO A 122 0.43 7.40 -4.76
CA PRO A 122 1.62 8.22 -4.61
C PRO A 122 2.49 7.87 -3.41
N VAL A 123 1.89 7.39 -2.31
CA VAL A 123 2.62 6.89 -1.12
C VAL A 123 3.45 5.66 -1.52
N GLY A 124 2.82 4.67 -2.16
CA GLY A 124 3.48 3.47 -2.66
C GLY A 124 4.61 3.79 -3.66
N VAL A 125 4.37 4.70 -4.62
CA VAL A 125 5.37 5.18 -5.58
C VAL A 125 6.58 5.77 -4.86
N THR A 126 6.35 6.65 -3.89
CA THR A 126 7.42 7.30 -3.12
C THR A 126 8.26 6.27 -2.37
N ILE A 127 7.63 5.31 -1.71
CA ILE A 127 8.32 4.27 -0.93
C ILE A 127 9.11 3.32 -1.85
N SER A 128 8.50 2.84 -2.94
CA SER A 128 9.16 1.98 -3.91
C SER A 128 10.40 2.67 -4.51
N ARG A 129 10.31 3.96 -4.84
CA ARG A 129 11.42 4.74 -5.35
C ARG A 129 12.55 4.94 -4.33
N LEU A 130 12.20 5.21 -3.06
CA LEU A 130 13.20 5.30 -1.98
C LEU A 130 13.97 3.98 -1.82
N MET A 131 13.30 2.84 -1.93
CA MET A 131 13.94 1.53 -1.88
C MET A 131 14.83 1.28 -3.09
N ALA A 132 14.40 1.66 -4.29
CA ALA A 132 15.19 1.52 -5.52
C ALA A 132 16.48 2.35 -5.48
N GLU A 133 16.46 3.52 -4.83
CA GLU A 133 17.64 4.37 -4.60
C GLU A 133 18.53 3.87 -3.45
N GLY A 134 18.28 2.68 -2.92
CA GLY A 134 19.06 2.10 -1.82
C GLY A 134 18.77 2.72 -0.45
N LYS A 135 17.77 3.59 -0.35
CA LYS A 135 17.32 4.20 0.92
C LYS A 135 16.41 3.27 1.70
N LYS A 136 16.94 2.09 2.02
CA LYS A 136 16.24 1.03 2.73
C LYS A 136 16.99 0.57 3.96
N SER A 137 16.25 0.08 4.96
CA SER A 137 16.83 -0.54 6.15
C SER A 137 17.53 -1.85 5.77
N ARG A 138 18.75 -2.05 6.29
CA ARG A 138 19.50 -3.31 6.14
C ARG A 138 18.83 -4.48 6.85
N ILE A 139 17.98 -4.21 7.84
CA ILE A 139 17.31 -5.23 8.65
C ILE A 139 15.99 -5.68 8.01
N THR A 140 15.16 -4.71 7.60
CA THR A 140 13.80 -4.99 7.10
C THR A 140 13.71 -5.03 5.58
N GLY A 141 14.66 -4.43 4.86
CA GLY A 141 14.59 -4.21 3.43
C GLY A 141 13.64 -3.07 3.00
N TYR A 142 12.87 -2.52 3.93
CA TYR A 142 11.93 -1.42 3.70
C TYR A 142 12.53 -0.05 4.00
N THR A 143 11.82 1.00 3.62
CA THR A 143 12.15 2.39 3.95
C THR A 143 12.34 2.55 5.46
N PRO A 144 13.34 3.35 5.93
CA PRO A 144 13.53 3.61 7.35
C PRO A 144 12.24 4.14 8.00
N ILE A 145 11.94 3.67 9.19
CA ILE A 145 10.66 3.95 9.89
C ILE A 145 10.37 5.46 10.02
N LEU A 146 11.37 6.30 10.23
CA LEU A 146 11.17 7.74 10.30
C LEU A 146 10.74 8.35 8.96
N GLN A 147 11.33 7.88 7.85
CA GLN A 147 10.95 8.32 6.52
C GLN A 147 9.54 7.83 6.16
N LEU A 148 9.24 6.57 6.47
CA LEU A 148 7.91 5.99 6.30
C LEU A 148 6.86 6.81 7.04
N ALA A 149 7.09 7.08 8.33
CA ALA A 149 6.19 7.88 9.15
C ALA A 149 5.95 9.28 8.56
N VAL A 150 6.99 9.94 8.03
CA VAL A 150 6.84 11.27 7.42
C VAL A 150 5.99 11.20 6.14
N VAL A 151 6.15 10.17 5.31
CA VAL A 151 5.38 9.97 4.08
C VAL A 151 3.90 9.67 4.41
N GLU A 152 3.64 8.68 5.24
CA GLU A 152 2.28 8.26 5.59
C GLU A 152 1.51 9.36 6.35
N TYR A 153 2.17 10.02 7.30
CA TYR A 153 1.52 11.07 8.09
C TYR A 153 1.34 12.40 7.34
N ALA A 154 1.85 12.48 6.12
CA ALA A 154 1.49 13.58 5.22
C ALA A 154 0.10 13.38 4.57
N THR A 155 -0.33 12.12 4.42
CA THR A 155 -1.59 11.73 3.77
C THR A 155 -2.32 10.64 4.58
N PRO A 156 -2.72 10.92 5.85
CA PRO A 156 -3.21 9.88 6.77
C PRO A 156 -4.55 9.27 6.36
N LYS A 157 -5.31 9.89 5.45
CA LYS A 157 -6.54 9.33 4.89
C LYS A 157 -6.26 8.38 3.71
N ALA A 158 -5.12 8.56 3.04
CA ALA A 158 -4.71 7.70 1.94
C ALA A 158 -4.34 6.30 2.46
N MET A 159 -3.46 6.26 3.47
CA MET A 159 -3.04 5.03 4.13
C MET A 159 -2.49 5.36 5.51
N ARG A 160 -2.82 4.55 6.50
CA ARG A 160 -2.23 4.62 7.84
C ARG A 160 -2.13 3.25 8.47
N GLU A 161 -1.09 3.04 9.24
CA GLU A 161 -0.90 1.83 10.04
C GLU A 161 -1.98 1.67 11.11
N ALA A 162 -2.39 0.43 11.35
CA ALA A 162 -3.36 0.10 12.39
C ALA A 162 -2.69 -0.29 13.72
N GLY A 163 -3.44 -0.19 14.81
CA GLY A 163 -3.00 -0.61 16.12
C GLY A 163 -1.88 0.24 16.74
N LEU A 164 -0.97 -0.41 17.48
CA LEU A 164 0.13 0.28 18.18
C LEU A 164 1.06 1.06 17.23
N PRO A 165 1.46 0.54 16.04
CA PRO A 165 2.20 1.34 15.07
C PRO A 165 1.50 2.65 14.74
N GLY A 166 0.19 2.64 14.47
CA GLY A 166 -0.58 3.84 14.17
C GLY A 166 -0.58 4.88 15.27
N LEU A 167 -0.49 4.47 16.52
CA LEU A 167 -0.41 5.39 17.68
C LEU A 167 0.93 6.11 17.77
N VAL A 168 2.03 5.47 17.38
CA VAL A 168 3.38 6.05 17.51
C VAL A 168 3.83 6.80 16.24
N MET A 169 3.23 6.53 15.08
CA MET A 169 3.61 7.13 13.79
C MET A 169 3.57 8.67 13.79
N PRO A 170 2.61 9.38 14.41
CA PRO A 170 2.65 10.84 14.49
C PRO A 170 3.91 11.39 15.15
N GLY A 171 4.34 10.76 16.25
CA GLY A 171 5.57 11.14 16.96
C GLY A 171 6.83 10.87 16.12
N LEU A 172 6.86 9.71 15.45
CA LEU A 172 7.95 9.36 14.54
C LEU A 172 8.00 10.30 13.32
N ALA A 173 6.86 10.71 12.79
CA ALA A 173 6.78 11.68 11.71
C ALA A 173 7.31 13.07 12.12
N TRP A 174 6.94 13.51 13.34
CA TRP A 174 7.47 14.74 13.90
C TRP A 174 9.00 14.70 14.04
N LEU A 175 9.54 13.61 14.63
CA LEU A 175 10.99 13.42 14.75
C LEU A 175 11.65 13.32 13.37
N GLY A 176 11.08 12.58 12.44
CA GLY A 176 11.60 12.42 11.09
C GLY A 176 11.75 13.76 10.39
N ARG A 177 10.76 14.65 10.47
CA ARG A 177 10.86 16.02 9.92
C ARG A 177 11.98 16.82 10.56
N ARG A 178 12.19 16.67 11.89
CA ARG A 178 13.26 17.36 12.63
C ARG A 178 14.65 16.93 12.18
N VAL A 179 14.83 15.68 11.77
CA VAL A 179 16.12 15.17 11.25
C VAL A 179 16.23 15.26 9.72
N GLY A 180 15.30 15.95 9.05
CA GLY A 180 15.40 16.31 7.64
C GLY A 180 14.69 15.41 6.65
N TYR A 181 13.89 14.42 7.10
CA TYR A 181 13.05 13.64 6.19
C TYR A 181 11.90 14.48 5.64
N LYS A 182 11.56 14.27 4.36
CA LYS A 182 10.49 14.99 3.64
C LYS A 182 9.38 14.03 3.23
N ALA A 183 8.14 14.52 3.16
CA ALA A 183 6.98 13.77 2.69
C ALA A 183 7.11 13.42 1.19
N ASP A 184 7.61 14.36 0.39
CA ASP A 184 8.00 14.12 -0.99
C ASP A 184 9.51 14.44 -1.13
N PRO A 185 10.38 13.43 -0.95
CA PRO A 185 11.84 13.64 -1.04
C PRO A 185 12.33 13.88 -2.48
N PHE A 186 11.46 13.73 -3.48
CA PHE A 186 11.74 13.88 -4.91
C PHE A 186 11.15 15.17 -5.49
N ALA A 187 10.38 15.93 -4.72
CA ALA A 187 9.95 17.26 -5.14
C ALA A 187 11.17 18.14 -5.36
N THR A 188 11.32 18.65 -6.57
CA THR A 188 12.27 19.73 -6.86
C THR A 188 11.79 20.99 -6.17
N SER A 189 12.60 21.54 -5.30
CA SER A 189 12.40 22.85 -4.64
C SER A 189 12.43 23.99 -5.65
#